data_c8719fc7b5ef8d2dc5fc3dc2d710b50f
#
_entry.id   c8719fc7b5ef8d2dc5fc3dc2d710b50f
#
_cell.length_a   1.000
_cell.length_b   1.000
_cell.length_c   1.000
_cell.angle_alpha   90.00
_cell.angle_beta   90.00
_cell.angle_gamma   90.00
#
_symmetry.space_group_name_H-M   'P 1'
#
loop_
_entity.id
_entity.type
_entity.pdbx_description
1 polymer ?
#
loop_
_entity_poly.entity_id
_entity_poly.type
_entity_poly.pdbx_seq_one_letter_code
_entity_poly.pdbx_strand_id
1 'polypeptide(L)'
;MNDSSLKASINDKDYFLYLEEESSVSNNFLEELKEEKHIIILSGDRKANVKKFAEKQNIKEFYSDKSPEEKLDFVKNIQKDGRVIFVGDGVNDSPSIKQADVGVTTSSSSQIAQVSGDILIHKGGLETLGEIFKLSKKSKYRIYQNLFLAFIYNTLMIPIAVIGLITPNLAALAMALSSISVVINSSRKL
;
A
#
# COMPACT_ATOMS: atom_id res chain seq x y z
N MET A 1 -22.05 -14.30 24.05
CA MET A 1 -20.70 -14.24 23.46
C MET A 1 -20.85 -13.50 22.16
N ASN A 2 -20.48 -12.23 22.14
CA ASN A 2 -20.80 -11.31 21.05
C ASN A 2 -19.80 -11.46 19.89
N ASP A 3 -20.38 -11.70 18.75
CA ASP A 3 -19.79 -11.86 17.40
C ASP A 3 -19.26 -10.52 16.81
N SER A 4 -18.63 -9.70 17.65
CA SER A 4 -18.10 -8.40 17.24
C SER A 4 -16.65 -8.43 16.74
N SER A 5 -15.93 -9.52 16.98
CA SER A 5 -14.53 -9.67 16.56
C SER A 5 -14.35 -10.15 15.11
N LEU A 6 -15.38 -10.80 14.55
CA LEU A 6 -15.36 -11.26 13.14
C LEU A 6 -15.85 -10.20 12.13
N LYS A 7 -16.60 -9.20 12.59
CA LYS A 7 -17.05 -8.08 11.74
C LYS A 7 -15.96 -7.05 11.46
N ALA A 8 -14.93 -6.95 12.28
CA ALA A 8 -13.81 -6.03 12.07
C ALA A 8 -12.91 -6.40 10.87
N SER A 9 -12.98 -7.66 10.40
CA SER A 9 -12.15 -8.15 9.26
C SER A 9 -12.83 -8.01 7.89
N ILE A 10 -14.12 -7.68 7.82
CA ILE A 10 -14.89 -7.68 6.56
C ILE A 10 -14.97 -6.27 5.94
N ASN A 11 -14.57 -5.23 6.67
CA ASN A 11 -14.63 -3.83 6.22
C ASN A 11 -13.24 -3.20 6.05
N ASP A 12 -12.26 -3.95 5.58
CA ASP A 12 -10.91 -3.43 5.28
C ASP A 12 -10.96 -2.59 3.99
N LYS A 13 -11.60 -1.42 4.08
CA LYS A 13 -11.63 -0.44 3.01
C LYS A 13 -10.26 0.24 2.96
N ASP A 14 -9.56 0.09 1.86
CA ASP A 14 -8.38 0.90 1.59
C ASP A 14 -8.81 2.22 0.97
N TYR A 15 -8.49 3.33 1.62
CA TYR A 15 -8.74 4.68 1.13
C TYR A 15 -7.50 5.25 0.46
N PHE A 16 -7.71 5.94 -0.63
CA PHE A 16 -6.66 6.68 -1.33
C PHE A 16 -7.00 8.16 -1.30
N LEU A 17 -6.19 8.95 -0.60
CA LEU A 17 -6.34 10.39 -0.50
C LEU A 17 -5.36 11.05 -1.47
N TYR A 18 -5.89 11.90 -2.32
CA TYR A 18 -5.13 12.63 -3.31
C TYR A 18 -5.22 14.13 -3.08
N LEU A 19 -4.07 14.78 -3.10
CA LEU A 19 -3.93 16.22 -3.10
C LEU A 19 -3.42 16.67 -4.46
N GLU A 20 -4.03 17.71 -4.98
CA GLU A 20 -3.69 18.23 -6.28
C GLU A 20 -2.62 19.32 -6.23
N GLU A 21 -1.61 19.20 -7.10
CA GLU A 21 -1.12 20.32 -7.93
C GLU A 21 -0.73 19.77 -9.30
N GLU A 22 -1.35 20.33 -10.38
CA GLU A 22 -0.97 20.32 -11.81
C GLU A 22 -0.32 19.07 -12.45
N SER A 23 -0.51 17.87 -11.96
CA SER A 23 -0.02 16.69 -12.68
C SER A 23 -1.10 16.11 -13.57
N SER A 24 -0.77 15.97 -14.86
CA SER A 24 -1.56 15.20 -15.82
C SER A 24 -1.61 13.73 -15.36
N VAL A 25 -2.70 13.37 -14.72
CA VAL A 25 -2.94 11.97 -14.33
C VAL A 25 -3.49 11.24 -15.56
N SER A 26 -2.89 10.12 -15.94
CA SER A 26 -3.49 9.31 -16.99
C SER A 26 -4.80 8.72 -16.48
N ASN A 27 -5.88 8.93 -17.22
CA ASN A 27 -7.22 8.47 -16.85
C ASN A 27 -7.27 6.95 -16.59
N ASN A 28 -6.44 6.17 -17.28
CA ASN A 28 -6.43 4.71 -17.16
C ASN A 28 -6.02 4.22 -15.77
N PHE A 29 -5.03 4.85 -15.14
CA PHE A 29 -4.58 4.44 -13.82
C PHE A 29 -5.63 4.75 -12.73
N LEU A 30 -6.25 5.92 -12.79
CA LEU A 30 -7.30 6.27 -11.83
C LEU A 30 -8.52 5.37 -11.97
N GLU A 31 -8.90 4.95 -13.17
CA GLU A 31 -10.02 4.01 -13.37
C GLU A 31 -9.70 2.63 -12.76
N GLU A 32 -8.49 2.08 -12.98
CA GLU A 32 -8.06 0.85 -12.31
C GLU A 32 -8.10 0.96 -10.78
N LEU A 33 -7.70 2.13 -10.24
CA LEU A 33 -7.70 2.35 -8.79
C LEU A 33 -9.12 2.44 -8.20
N LYS A 34 -10.05 3.07 -8.91
CA LYS A 34 -11.44 3.22 -8.47
C LYS A 34 -12.19 1.89 -8.31
N GLU A 35 -11.78 0.86 -9.05
CA GLU A 35 -12.35 -0.48 -8.91
C GLU A 35 -11.96 -1.16 -7.58
N GLU A 36 -10.78 -0.82 -7.06
CA GLU A 36 -10.21 -1.49 -5.88
C GLU A 36 -10.18 -0.61 -4.63
N LYS A 37 -10.21 0.72 -4.79
CA LYS A 37 -9.96 1.69 -3.72
C LYS A 37 -11.03 2.79 -3.71
N HIS A 38 -11.29 3.30 -2.51
CA HIS A 38 -12.11 4.49 -2.33
C HIS A 38 -11.23 5.74 -2.49
N ILE A 39 -11.43 6.51 -3.55
CA ILE A 39 -10.61 7.68 -3.85
C ILE A 39 -11.29 8.94 -3.36
N ILE A 40 -10.56 9.73 -2.59
CA ILE A 40 -11.02 11.00 -2.02
C ILE A 40 -10.03 12.11 -2.40
N ILE A 41 -10.53 13.26 -2.82
CA ILE A 41 -9.71 14.47 -2.98
C ILE A 41 -9.83 15.30 -1.70
N LEU A 42 -8.68 15.62 -1.11
CA LEU A 42 -8.61 16.45 0.09
C LEU A 42 -7.65 17.61 -0.16
N SER A 43 -8.19 18.82 -0.31
CA SER A 43 -7.44 20.00 -0.75
C SER A 43 -7.68 21.23 0.12
N GLY A 44 -6.65 22.07 0.29
CA GLY A 44 -6.75 23.41 0.87
C GLY A 44 -7.26 24.46 -0.11
N ASP A 45 -7.43 24.10 -1.37
CA ASP A 45 -7.88 25.01 -2.40
C ASP A 45 -9.39 25.26 -2.35
N ARG A 46 -9.84 26.32 -3.04
CA ARG A 46 -11.23 26.75 -3.06
C ARG A 46 -12.13 25.70 -3.70
N LYS A 47 -13.33 25.55 -3.15
CA LYS A 47 -14.33 24.56 -3.58
C LYS A 47 -14.57 24.53 -5.10
N ALA A 48 -14.57 25.70 -5.77
CA ALA A 48 -14.80 25.77 -7.21
C ALA A 48 -13.72 25.04 -8.02
N ASN A 49 -12.46 25.17 -7.62
CA ASN A 49 -11.32 24.53 -8.28
C ASN A 49 -11.33 23.03 -8.02
N VAL A 50 -11.46 22.66 -6.76
CA VAL A 50 -11.47 21.23 -6.35
C VAL A 50 -12.62 20.48 -7.00
N LYS A 51 -13.82 21.09 -7.07
CA LYS A 51 -14.97 20.53 -7.75
C LYS A 51 -14.71 20.30 -9.25
N LYS A 52 -14.18 21.32 -9.94
CA LYS A 52 -13.84 21.21 -11.37
C LYS A 52 -12.84 20.09 -11.64
N PHE A 53 -11.85 19.95 -10.76
CA PHE A 53 -10.87 18.89 -10.86
C PHE A 53 -11.49 17.50 -10.59
N ALA A 54 -12.28 17.38 -9.54
CA ALA A 54 -12.99 16.13 -9.20
C ALA A 54 -13.89 15.67 -10.35
N GLU A 55 -14.64 16.61 -10.98
CA GLU A 55 -15.47 16.31 -12.14
C GLU A 55 -14.62 15.85 -13.34
N LYS A 56 -13.50 16.55 -13.64
CA LYS A 56 -12.57 16.16 -14.71
C LYS A 56 -11.99 14.74 -14.51
N GLN A 57 -11.71 14.38 -13.26
CA GLN A 57 -11.15 13.07 -12.90
C GLN A 57 -12.23 12.04 -12.58
N ASN A 58 -13.51 12.38 -12.71
CA ASN A 58 -14.64 11.50 -12.36
C ASN A 58 -14.52 10.93 -10.93
N ILE A 59 -14.09 11.77 -9.96
CA ILE A 59 -14.01 11.43 -8.54
C ILE A 59 -15.21 12.04 -7.83
N LYS A 60 -16.00 11.21 -7.13
CA LYS A 60 -17.26 11.63 -6.52
C LYS A 60 -17.08 12.33 -5.18
N GLU A 61 -16.05 11.97 -4.44
CA GLU A 61 -15.83 12.45 -3.09
C GLU A 61 -14.65 13.41 -3.04
N PHE A 62 -14.93 14.65 -2.62
CA PHE A 62 -13.91 15.68 -2.47
C PHE A 62 -14.21 16.63 -1.31
N TYR A 63 -13.18 17.12 -0.69
CA TYR A 63 -13.21 18.09 0.40
C TYR A 63 -12.27 19.24 0.07
N SER A 64 -12.77 20.47 0.13
CA SER A 64 -12.07 21.71 -0.18
C SER A 64 -11.86 22.58 1.04
N ASP A 65 -11.08 23.65 0.88
CA ASP A 65 -10.85 24.69 1.91
C ASP A 65 -10.35 24.09 3.25
N LYS A 66 -9.54 23.01 3.18
CA LYS A 66 -9.04 22.29 4.37
C LYS A 66 -7.69 22.82 4.84
N SER A 67 -7.61 23.20 6.11
CA SER A 67 -6.34 23.51 6.75
C SER A 67 -5.47 22.25 6.94
N PRO A 68 -4.14 22.38 7.17
CA PRO A 68 -3.27 21.24 7.45
C PRO A 68 -3.74 20.40 8.64
N GLU A 69 -4.27 21.06 9.71
CA GLU A 69 -4.80 20.39 10.88
C GLU A 69 -6.08 19.61 10.55
N GLU A 70 -6.99 20.21 9.78
CA GLU A 70 -8.21 19.54 9.34
C GLU A 70 -7.92 18.33 8.44
N LYS A 71 -6.89 18.42 7.59
CA LYS A 71 -6.45 17.29 6.77
C LYS A 71 -5.92 16.15 7.64
N LEU A 72 -5.09 16.47 8.63
CA LEU A 72 -4.56 15.50 9.57
C LEU A 72 -5.68 14.78 10.34
N ASP A 73 -6.65 15.54 10.85
CA ASP A 73 -7.78 14.97 11.60
C ASP A 73 -8.70 14.14 10.70
N PHE A 74 -8.85 14.53 9.43
CA PHE A 74 -9.56 13.74 8.44
C PHE A 74 -8.91 12.38 8.21
N VAL A 75 -7.57 12.34 8.04
CA VAL A 75 -6.81 11.09 7.92
C VAL A 75 -7.02 10.20 9.14
N LYS A 76 -6.86 10.74 10.36
CA LYS A 76 -7.08 9.99 11.60
C LYS A 76 -8.50 9.42 11.72
N ASN A 77 -9.48 10.14 11.22
CA ASN A 77 -10.86 9.68 11.28
C ASN A 77 -11.12 8.53 10.30
N ILE A 78 -10.63 8.64 9.06
CA ILE A 78 -10.80 7.57 8.07
C ILE A 78 -10.03 6.31 8.47
N GLN A 79 -8.87 6.45 9.12
CA GLN A 79 -8.10 5.30 9.62
C GLN A 79 -8.85 4.40 10.60
N LYS A 80 -9.97 4.88 11.19
CA LYS A 80 -10.84 4.05 12.03
C LYS A 80 -11.66 3.03 11.22
N ASP A 81 -11.87 3.32 9.94
CA ASP A 81 -12.72 2.53 9.04
C ASP A 81 -11.89 1.72 8.03
N GLY A 82 -10.60 2.04 7.85
CA GLY A 82 -9.73 1.34 6.91
C GLY A 82 -8.33 1.93 6.84
N ARG A 83 -7.47 1.35 5.99
CA ARG A 83 -6.11 1.84 5.78
C ARG A 83 -6.08 2.98 4.78
N VAL A 84 -5.21 3.94 5.02
CA VAL A 84 -5.12 5.18 4.26
C VAL A 84 -3.77 5.29 3.56
N ILE A 85 -3.82 5.50 2.25
CA ILE A 85 -2.66 5.94 1.46
C ILE A 85 -2.87 7.42 1.18
N PHE A 86 -1.97 8.25 1.66
CA PHE A 86 -2.03 9.69 1.45
C PHE A 86 -0.94 10.15 0.48
N VAL A 87 -1.33 10.84 -0.57
CA VAL A 87 -0.41 11.38 -1.57
C VAL A 87 -0.43 12.90 -1.49
N GLY A 88 0.72 13.49 -1.29
CA GLY A 88 0.85 14.94 -1.20
C GLY A 88 2.21 15.42 -1.70
N ASP A 89 2.31 16.72 -1.99
CA ASP A 89 3.51 17.35 -2.53
C ASP A 89 4.09 18.44 -1.63
N GLY A 90 3.32 18.90 -0.66
CA GLY A 90 3.60 20.10 0.12
C GLY A 90 4.14 19.87 1.52
N VAL A 91 4.85 20.87 2.02
CA VAL A 91 5.26 20.95 3.44
C VAL A 91 4.05 20.91 4.37
N ASN A 92 2.96 21.56 3.92
CA ASN A 92 1.71 21.65 4.68
C ASN A 92 1.02 20.29 4.87
N ASP A 93 1.29 19.34 4.00
CA ASP A 93 0.71 18.00 4.04
C ASP A 93 1.57 17.00 4.80
N SER A 94 2.79 17.38 5.17
CA SER A 94 3.73 16.52 5.90
C SER A 94 3.13 15.85 7.15
N PRO A 95 2.31 16.52 7.98
CA PRO A 95 1.65 15.86 9.11
C PRO A 95 0.65 14.77 8.68
N SER A 96 -0.11 15.01 7.61
CA SER A 96 -1.09 14.06 7.07
C SER A 96 -0.41 12.89 6.37
N ILE A 97 0.66 13.16 5.62
CA ILE A 97 1.50 12.14 4.97
C ILE A 97 2.07 11.19 6.03
N LYS A 98 2.65 11.74 7.10
CA LYS A 98 3.24 10.95 8.18
C LYS A 98 2.21 10.19 9.00
N GLN A 99 0.98 10.69 9.10
CA GLN A 99 -0.10 10.04 9.84
C GLN A 99 -0.68 8.85 9.08
N ALA A 100 -0.72 8.90 7.74
CA ALA A 100 -1.28 7.84 6.92
C ALA A 100 -0.58 6.49 7.12
N ASP A 101 -1.25 5.38 6.76
CA ASP A 101 -0.65 4.04 6.81
C ASP A 101 0.44 3.89 5.74
N VAL A 102 0.32 4.63 4.63
CA VAL A 102 1.37 4.80 3.63
C VAL A 102 1.35 6.25 3.17
N GLY A 103 2.42 6.98 3.46
CA GLY A 103 2.63 8.33 2.99
C GLY A 103 3.42 8.37 1.69
N VAL A 104 2.91 9.07 0.69
CA VAL A 104 3.56 9.22 -0.62
C VAL A 104 3.84 10.70 -0.87
N THR A 105 5.09 11.01 -1.22
CA THR A 105 5.49 12.38 -1.60
C THR A 105 5.94 12.42 -3.05
N THR A 106 5.70 13.54 -3.73
CA THR A 106 6.18 13.79 -5.09
C THR A 106 7.45 14.65 -5.09
N SER A 107 8.23 14.59 -6.16
CA SER A 107 9.56 15.24 -6.20
C SER A 107 9.55 16.76 -6.27
N SER A 108 8.38 17.37 -6.53
CA SER A 108 8.17 18.81 -6.40
C SER A 108 8.20 19.27 -4.95
N SER A 109 8.09 18.32 -4.02
CA SER A 109 8.03 18.60 -2.60
C SER A 109 9.36 19.10 -2.02
N SER A 110 9.28 19.96 -1.01
CA SER A 110 10.42 20.42 -0.25
C SER A 110 11.15 19.25 0.43
N GLN A 111 12.39 19.47 0.85
CA GLN A 111 13.18 18.46 1.59
C GLN A 111 12.42 17.91 2.81
N ILE A 112 11.62 18.74 3.49
CA ILE A 112 10.83 18.33 4.66
C ILE A 112 9.73 17.33 4.28
N ALA A 113 9.03 17.57 3.18
CA ALA A 113 7.99 16.66 2.70
C ALA A 113 8.59 15.32 2.22
N GLN A 114 9.78 15.36 1.60
CA GLN A 114 10.50 14.15 1.17
C GLN A 114 10.86 13.21 2.33
N VAL A 115 11.15 13.76 3.50
CA VAL A 115 11.48 12.96 4.71
C VAL A 115 10.22 12.42 5.40
N SER A 116 9.06 12.98 5.10
CA SER A 116 7.80 12.61 5.77
C SER A 116 7.09 11.42 5.15
N GLY A 117 7.38 11.09 3.88
CA GLY A 117 6.72 10.00 3.16
C GLY A 117 7.48 8.68 3.24
N ASP A 118 6.74 7.57 3.20
CA ASP A 118 7.29 6.21 3.06
C ASP A 118 7.76 5.95 1.64
N ILE A 119 7.13 6.62 0.67
CA ILE A 119 7.42 6.50 -0.76
C ILE A 119 7.70 7.89 -1.32
N LEU A 120 8.80 8.02 -2.04
CA LEU A 120 9.17 9.23 -2.74
C LEU A 120 9.15 8.99 -4.26
N ILE A 121 8.30 9.73 -4.97
CA ILE A 121 8.21 9.69 -6.44
C ILE A 121 9.07 10.81 -7.01
N HIS A 122 10.24 10.49 -7.53
CA HIS A 122 11.18 11.47 -8.10
C HIS A 122 10.81 11.94 -9.50
N LYS A 123 10.19 11.09 -10.31
CA LYS A 123 9.79 11.37 -11.70
C LYS A 123 8.52 10.61 -12.03
N GLY A 124 7.66 11.18 -12.84
CA GLY A 124 6.51 10.48 -13.42
C GLY A 124 5.27 10.58 -12.57
N GLY A 125 4.81 11.53 -12.02
CA GLY A 125 3.49 11.77 -11.40
C GLY A 125 2.80 10.54 -10.78
N LEU A 126 1.50 10.59 -10.70
CA LEU A 126 0.66 9.51 -10.13
C LEU A 126 0.69 8.21 -10.95
N GLU A 127 1.13 8.25 -12.20
CA GLU A 127 1.27 7.03 -13.02
C GLU A 127 2.26 6.06 -12.42
N THR A 128 3.34 6.57 -11.80
CA THR A 128 4.34 5.76 -11.09
C THR A 128 3.72 4.98 -9.92
N LEU A 129 2.66 5.49 -9.30
CA LEU A 129 1.92 4.75 -8.28
C LEU A 129 1.32 3.45 -8.84
N GLY A 130 0.84 3.46 -10.09
CA GLY A 130 0.33 2.25 -10.75
C GLY A 130 1.39 1.16 -10.83
N GLU A 131 2.61 1.53 -11.17
CA GLU A 131 3.74 0.58 -11.21
C GLU A 131 4.07 0.07 -9.79
N ILE A 132 4.05 0.95 -8.79
CA ILE A 132 4.29 0.59 -7.39
C ILE A 132 3.21 -0.39 -6.89
N PHE A 133 1.93 -0.17 -7.21
CA PHE A 133 0.85 -1.09 -6.85
C PHE A 133 1.01 -2.46 -7.54
N LYS A 134 1.34 -2.47 -8.83
CA LYS A 134 1.62 -3.73 -9.56
C LYS A 134 2.79 -4.48 -8.95
N LEU A 135 3.86 -3.76 -8.61
CA LEU A 135 5.04 -4.33 -7.95
C LEU A 135 4.68 -4.88 -6.55
N SER A 136 3.90 -4.13 -5.77
CA SER A 136 3.44 -4.57 -4.45
C SER A 136 2.62 -5.87 -4.53
N LYS A 137 1.66 -5.97 -5.48
CA LYS A 137 0.89 -7.19 -5.70
C LYS A 137 1.80 -8.38 -6.06
N LYS A 138 2.77 -8.19 -6.95
CA LYS A 138 3.73 -9.23 -7.33
C LYS A 138 4.62 -9.63 -6.14
N SER A 139 5.09 -8.67 -5.36
CA SER A 139 5.90 -8.92 -4.16
C SER A 139 5.12 -9.71 -3.12
N LYS A 140 3.88 -9.33 -2.85
CA LYS A 140 2.98 -10.05 -1.94
C LYS A 140 2.79 -11.51 -2.37
N TYR A 141 2.52 -11.74 -3.65
CA TYR A 141 2.37 -13.09 -4.18
C TYR A 141 3.65 -13.92 -3.99
N ARG A 142 4.81 -13.32 -4.22
CA ARG A 142 6.11 -13.98 -4.01
C ARG A 142 6.38 -14.30 -2.53
N ILE A 143 6.00 -13.41 -1.62
CA ILE A 143 6.09 -13.68 -0.19
C ILE A 143 5.25 -14.91 0.17
N TYR A 144 4.03 -15.02 -0.31
CA TYR A 144 3.20 -16.22 -0.08
C TYR A 144 3.79 -17.49 -0.67
N GLN A 145 4.38 -17.41 -1.87
CA GLN A 145 5.09 -18.56 -2.45
C GLN A 145 6.26 -19.01 -1.57
N ASN A 146 7.07 -18.07 -1.11
CA ASN A 146 8.21 -18.37 -0.25
C ASN A 146 7.77 -18.97 1.09
N LEU A 147 6.72 -18.41 1.67
CA LEU A 147 6.13 -18.93 2.90
C LEU A 147 5.59 -20.36 2.71
N PHE A 148 4.88 -20.60 1.62
CA PHE A 148 4.41 -21.94 1.26
C PHE A 148 5.57 -22.93 1.11
N LEU A 149 6.62 -22.56 0.37
CA LEU A 149 7.82 -23.41 0.21
C LEU A 149 8.46 -23.73 1.56
N ALA A 150 8.63 -22.73 2.42
CA ALA A 150 9.21 -22.92 3.75
C ALA A 150 8.35 -23.86 4.63
N PHE A 151 7.03 -23.72 4.60
CA PHE A 151 6.15 -24.56 5.41
C PHE A 151 6.01 -25.97 4.88
N ILE A 152 5.95 -26.17 3.55
CA ILE A 152 5.74 -27.51 3.00
C ILE A 152 6.88 -28.46 3.34
N TYR A 153 8.14 -27.99 3.31
CA TYR A 153 9.29 -28.79 3.73
C TYR A 153 9.16 -29.24 5.19
N ASN A 154 8.82 -28.31 6.09
CA ASN A 154 8.67 -28.61 7.50
C ASN A 154 7.48 -29.57 7.74
N THR A 155 6.34 -29.34 7.10
CA THR A 155 5.12 -30.15 7.23
C THR A 155 5.33 -31.57 6.75
N LEU A 156 6.15 -31.80 5.71
CA LEU A 156 6.46 -33.12 5.20
C LEU A 156 7.54 -33.82 6.03
N MET A 157 8.59 -33.11 6.43
CA MET A 157 9.75 -33.71 7.07
C MET A 157 9.53 -34.07 8.54
N ILE A 158 8.71 -33.30 9.28
CA ILE A 158 8.45 -33.55 10.68
C ILE A 158 7.79 -34.96 10.91
N PRO A 159 6.69 -35.31 10.22
CA PRO A 159 6.09 -36.65 10.37
C PRO A 159 7.06 -37.77 10.00
N ILE A 160 7.83 -37.62 8.93
CA ILE A 160 8.79 -38.62 8.49
C ILE A 160 9.93 -38.78 9.51
N ALA A 161 10.32 -37.71 10.19
CA ALA A 161 11.29 -37.75 11.27
C ALA A 161 10.73 -38.48 12.50
N VAL A 162 9.47 -38.22 12.86
CA VAL A 162 8.81 -38.88 14.03
C VAL A 162 8.72 -40.37 13.87
N ILE A 163 8.47 -40.88 12.66
CA ILE A 163 8.44 -42.33 12.38
C ILE A 163 9.84 -42.94 12.20
N GLY A 164 10.90 -42.17 12.41
CA GLY A 164 12.29 -42.64 12.39
C GLY A 164 12.87 -42.93 11.00
N LEU A 165 12.24 -42.46 9.93
CA LEU A 165 12.69 -42.71 8.56
C LEU A 165 13.72 -41.67 8.07
N ILE A 166 14.06 -40.66 8.88
CA ILE A 166 15.04 -39.61 8.52
C ILE A 166 16.34 -39.81 9.29
N THR A 167 17.44 -39.89 8.56
CA THR A 167 18.78 -39.77 9.13
C THR A 167 19.14 -38.26 9.30
N PRO A 168 20.04 -37.91 10.23
CA PRO A 168 20.50 -36.53 10.42
C PRO A 168 21.01 -35.86 9.13
N ASN A 169 21.68 -36.63 8.27
CA ASN A 169 22.18 -36.14 6.99
C ASN A 169 21.05 -35.78 6.01
N LEU A 170 20.01 -36.58 5.95
CA LEU A 170 18.82 -36.31 5.12
C LEU A 170 18.05 -35.06 5.63
N ALA A 171 17.95 -34.92 6.96
CA ALA A 171 17.34 -33.73 7.54
C ALA A 171 18.12 -32.43 7.16
N ALA A 172 19.44 -32.48 7.29
CA ALA A 172 20.31 -31.35 6.89
C ALA A 172 20.18 -31.01 5.40
N LEU A 173 20.14 -32.02 4.52
CA LEU A 173 19.97 -31.84 3.10
C LEU A 173 18.60 -31.22 2.77
N ALA A 174 17.51 -31.69 3.39
CA ALA A 174 16.18 -31.14 3.19
C ALA A 174 16.10 -29.67 3.63
N MET A 175 16.71 -29.30 4.75
CA MET A 175 16.79 -27.94 5.22
C MET A 175 17.57 -27.05 4.26
N ALA A 176 18.68 -27.52 3.72
CA ALA A 176 19.48 -26.80 2.73
C ALA A 176 18.68 -26.58 1.45
N LEU A 177 17.97 -27.59 0.94
CA LEU A 177 17.12 -27.50 -0.25
C LEU A 177 15.95 -26.52 -0.04
N SER A 178 15.33 -26.52 1.13
CA SER A 178 14.29 -25.54 1.48
C SER A 178 14.82 -24.12 1.38
N SER A 179 15.96 -23.83 2.02
CA SER A 179 16.57 -22.52 2.00
C SER A 179 16.97 -22.06 0.58
N ILE A 180 17.57 -22.96 -0.19
CA ILE A 180 17.96 -22.69 -1.58
C ILE A 180 16.73 -22.40 -2.45
N SER A 181 15.64 -23.15 -2.29
CA SER A 181 14.40 -22.95 -3.03
C SER A 181 13.81 -21.56 -2.80
N VAL A 182 13.79 -21.11 -1.54
CA VAL A 182 13.30 -19.76 -1.18
C VAL A 182 14.21 -18.68 -1.75
N VAL A 183 15.53 -18.85 -1.66
CA VAL A 183 16.51 -17.89 -2.22
C VAL A 183 16.35 -17.77 -3.74
N ILE A 184 16.30 -18.88 -4.45
CA ILE A 184 16.10 -18.90 -5.90
C ILE A 184 14.79 -18.21 -6.28
N ASN A 185 13.69 -18.53 -5.59
CA ASN A 185 12.40 -17.89 -5.89
C ASN A 185 12.42 -16.38 -5.59
N SER A 186 13.10 -15.95 -4.53
CA SER A 186 13.23 -14.53 -4.17
C SER A 186 14.11 -13.75 -5.15
N SER A 187 15.11 -14.40 -5.74
CA SER A 187 16.06 -13.77 -6.68
C SER A 187 15.49 -13.59 -8.10
N ARG A 188 14.35 -14.16 -8.41
CA ARG A 188 13.70 -13.98 -9.72
C ARG A 188 13.22 -12.54 -9.85
N LYS A 189 13.43 -11.90 -11.00
CA LYS A 189 12.93 -10.54 -11.29
C LYS A 189 11.40 -10.48 -11.08
N LEU A 190 10.98 -9.40 -10.45
CA LEU A 190 9.55 -9.08 -10.20
C LEU A 190 8.84 -8.61 -11.46
#